data_a828a511bcdbb25dbcbba09f280e3a5b
#
_entry.id   a828a511bcdbb25dbcbba09f280e3a5b
#
_cell.length_a   1.000
_cell.length_b   1.000
_cell.length_c   1.000
_cell.angle_alpha   90.00
_cell.angle_beta   90.00
_cell.angle_gamma   90.00
#
_symmetry.space_group_name_H-M   'P 1'
#
loop_
_entity.id
_entity.type
_entity.pdbx_description
1 polymer ?
#
loop_
_entity_poly.entity_id
_entity_poly.type
_entity_poly.pdbx_seq_one_letter_code
_entity_poly.pdbx_strand_id
1 'polypeptide(L)'
;VSDDLHDFFNADESWDDGAEPAPMPPTPPHSRREMRRQRAMRKRRNLIICILVIIALALISVGGVFAYRAARNWRRANMAHESLVEDYPGPGDTDVAFTVKQGEGIMEVGANLVQQQIVKSADTFATYVSSNDKTLYPGTYALKTHMKASQAADILSDQGNAKGFAEVRQGERVSTVIERICADNDIDKTRFEAIANNRDEASKILPAEANGNFEGWLEPGTYTVGDVATAPERLLKEMVDARIRKLDEMGVPQGAERERMLIIASIVEAEVNSSDYYSKVSRVIYNRLDKDMTLGMDSTVAYGAGINGMQLTNDQLQDTSNPYNTRVNRGLPPTPISNPGDDAIEAAMHPADGNWLYFVTTDLKTGETKFADTDEQFQQLVQEYRRNNPDAN
;
A
#
# COMPACT_ATOMS: atom_id res chain seq x y z
N VAL A 1 15.79 -52.96 -26.46
CA VAL A 1 16.29 -53.42 -27.74
C VAL A 1 17.62 -52.74 -27.94
N SER A 2 18.66 -53.27 -27.40
CA SER A 2 19.86 -53.97 -27.74
C SER A 2 20.19 -54.02 -29.24
N ASP A 3 21.50 -53.94 -29.43
CA ASP A 3 22.28 -54.13 -30.61
C ASP A 3 22.71 -52.90 -31.38
N ASP A 4 23.98 -52.56 -31.14
CA ASP A 4 24.97 -52.10 -32.13
C ASP A 4 26.24 -51.59 -31.42
N LEU A 5 26.90 -52.47 -30.67
CA LEU A 5 28.19 -52.15 -30.03
C LEU A 5 29.22 -53.34 -30.27
N HIS A 6 29.00 -54.11 -31.33
CA HIS A 6 29.84 -55.33 -31.55
C HIS A 6 30.74 -55.29 -32.78
N ASP A 7 30.68 -54.25 -33.63
CA ASP A 7 31.44 -54.20 -34.91
C ASP A 7 32.71 -53.34 -34.90
N PHE A 8 33.22 -52.94 -33.71
CA PHE A 8 34.40 -52.05 -33.67
C PHE A 8 35.71 -52.78 -33.29
N PHE A 9 35.72 -54.10 -33.11
CA PHE A 9 36.92 -54.85 -32.63
C PHE A 9 37.26 -56.06 -33.41
N ASN A 10 37.06 -56.13 -34.73
CA ASN A 10 37.65 -57.22 -35.53
C ASN A 10 38.04 -56.70 -36.91
N ALA A 11 39.31 -56.43 -37.09
CA ALA A 11 39.99 -56.55 -38.38
C ALA A 11 41.46 -56.87 -38.13
N ASP A 12 41.78 -58.07 -38.58
CA ASP A 12 43.03 -58.81 -38.44
C ASP A 12 44.25 -58.20 -39.15
N GLU A 13 45.34 -58.58 -38.60
CA GLU A 13 46.72 -58.66 -39.05
C GLU A 13 47.00 -58.72 -40.57
N SER A 14 48.04 -58.01 -41.01
CA SER A 14 49.03 -58.52 -41.89
C SER A 14 50.39 -57.86 -41.67
N TRP A 15 51.35 -58.67 -41.31
CA TRP A 15 52.76 -58.36 -41.20
C TRP A 15 53.33 -58.12 -42.59
N ASP A 16 54.19 -57.16 -42.78
CA ASP A 16 55.28 -57.23 -43.72
C ASP A 16 56.51 -56.43 -43.25
N ASP A 17 57.67 -57.07 -43.46
CA ASP A 17 58.99 -56.75 -42.98
C ASP A 17 59.60 -55.52 -43.71
N GLY A 18 60.39 -54.73 -42.98
CA GLY A 18 61.37 -53.95 -43.64
C GLY A 18 61.94 -52.73 -42.95
N ALA A 19 63.11 -52.89 -42.34
CA ALA A 19 64.12 -51.87 -42.13
C ALA A 19 63.88 -50.79 -41.10
N GLU A 20 64.66 -50.88 -40.01
CA GLU A 20 64.92 -49.83 -39.05
C GLU A 20 65.52 -48.57 -39.68
N PRO A 21 65.00 -47.38 -39.43
CA PRO A 21 65.77 -46.15 -39.60
C PRO A 21 66.50 -45.77 -38.30
N ALA A 22 67.76 -45.36 -38.46
CA ALA A 22 68.70 -44.93 -37.41
C ALA A 22 68.11 -43.99 -36.41
N PRO A 23 68.57 -44.00 -35.16
CA PRO A 23 68.08 -43.11 -34.11
C PRO A 23 68.45 -41.64 -34.44
N MET A 24 67.40 -40.79 -34.47
CA MET A 24 67.57 -39.36 -34.56
C MET A 24 68.25 -38.76 -33.29
N PRO A 25 69.10 -37.74 -33.42
CA PRO A 25 69.79 -37.16 -32.29
C PRO A 25 68.76 -36.46 -31.35
N PRO A 26 69.05 -36.44 -30.03
CA PRO A 26 68.13 -35.79 -29.05
C PRO A 26 67.97 -34.35 -29.35
N THR A 27 66.72 -33.88 -29.38
CA THR A 27 66.36 -32.49 -29.53
C THR A 27 66.95 -31.66 -28.37
N PRO A 28 67.54 -30.49 -28.63
CA PRO A 28 68.15 -29.66 -27.56
C PRO A 28 67.10 -29.19 -26.55
N PRO A 29 67.46 -29.07 -25.27
CA PRO A 29 66.50 -28.67 -24.24
C PRO A 29 66.06 -27.24 -24.49
N HIS A 30 64.71 -27.03 -24.51
CA HIS A 30 64.08 -25.72 -24.65
C HIS A 30 64.61 -24.75 -23.60
N SER A 31 65.02 -23.55 -24.02
CA SER A 31 65.57 -22.53 -23.12
C SER A 31 64.50 -22.12 -22.08
N ARG A 32 64.93 -21.81 -20.86
CA ARG A 32 64.03 -21.33 -19.77
C ARG A 32 63.17 -20.17 -20.20
N ARG A 33 63.59 -19.39 -21.20
CA ARG A 33 62.83 -18.28 -21.80
C ARG A 33 61.64 -18.76 -22.66
N GLU A 34 61.78 -19.81 -23.41
CA GLU A 34 60.70 -20.39 -24.26
C GLU A 34 59.64 -21.06 -23.42
N MET A 35 60.01 -21.79 -22.38
CA MET A 35 59.06 -22.35 -21.44
C MET A 35 58.22 -21.28 -20.69
N ARG A 36 58.83 -20.15 -20.35
CA ARG A 36 58.09 -19.00 -19.78
C ARG A 36 57.13 -18.36 -20.78
N ARG A 37 57.49 -18.21 -22.04
CA ARG A 37 56.60 -17.70 -23.10
C ARG A 37 55.43 -18.66 -23.38
N GLN A 38 55.65 -19.96 -23.45
CA GLN A 38 54.58 -20.94 -23.65
C GLN A 38 53.61 -20.99 -22.45
N ARG A 39 54.12 -20.89 -21.22
CA ARG A 39 53.25 -20.81 -20.02
C ARG A 39 52.44 -19.49 -19.97
N ALA A 40 53.01 -18.39 -20.40
CA ALA A 40 52.29 -17.11 -20.50
C ALA A 40 51.21 -17.12 -21.59
N MET A 41 51.49 -17.73 -22.74
CA MET A 41 50.48 -17.89 -23.81
C MET A 41 49.33 -18.83 -23.41
N ARG A 42 49.66 -19.95 -22.72
CA ARG A 42 48.60 -20.86 -22.18
C ARG A 42 47.74 -20.14 -21.12
N LYS A 43 48.30 -19.35 -20.21
CA LYS A 43 47.54 -18.55 -19.25
C LYS A 43 46.62 -17.52 -19.91
N ARG A 44 47.13 -16.80 -20.94
CA ARG A 44 46.30 -15.84 -21.70
C ARG A 44 45.18 -16.55 -22.48
N ARG A 45 45.46 -17.69 -23.13
CA ARG A 45 44.44 -18.48 -23.84
C ARG A 45 43.35 -18.99 -22.88
N ASN A 46 43.76 -19.53 -21.73
CA ASN A 46 42.78 -19.97 -20.72
C ASN A 46 41.96 -18.86 -20.16
N LEU A 47 42.56 -17.66 -19.93
CA LEU A 47 41.81 -16.45 -19.49
C LEU A 47 40.76 -16.02 -20.54
N ILE A 48 41.15 -16.03 -21.82
CA ILE A 48 40.23 -15.70 -22.93
C ILE A 48 39.10 -16.73 -23.01
N ILE A 49 39.38 -18.00 -22.86
CA ILE A 49 38.35 -19.06 -22.84
C ILE A 49 37.41 -18.87 -21.66
N CYS A 50 37.93 -18.58 -20.45
CA CYS A 50 37.08 -18.30 -19.28
C CYS A 50 36.16 -17.09 -19.50
N ILE A 51 36.68 -16.00 -20.09
CA ILE A 51 35.87 -14.81 -20.41
C ILE A 51 34.76 -15.15 -21.43
N LEU A 52 35.09 -15.89 -22.48
CA LEU A 52 34.11 -16.32 -23.49
C LEU A 52 33.04 -17.23 -22.89
N VAL A 53 33.39 -18.13 -21.97
CA VAL A 53 32.43 -18.97 -21.26
C VAL A 53 31.48 -18.11 -20.36
N ILE A 54 32.05 -17.13 -19.64
CA ILE A 54 31.23 -16.22 -18.81
C ILE A 54 30.26 -15.41 -19.69
N ILE A 55 30.74 -14.90 -20.82
CA ILE A 55 29.88 -14.16 -21.76
C ILE A 55 28.77 -15.08 -22.34
N ALA A 56 29.12 -16.29 -22.70
CA ALA A 56 28.14 -17.26 -23.20
C ALA A 56 27.09 -17.61 -22.14
N LEU A 57 27.48 -17.80 -20.88
CA LEU A 57 26.56 -18.07 -19.78
C LEU A 57 25.67 -16.82 -19.49
N ALA A 58 26.22 -15.60 -19.57
CA ALA A 58 25.44 -14.38 -19.43
C ALA A 58 24.42 -14.22 -20.57
N LEU A 59 24.78 -14.54 -21.82
CA LEU A 59 23.86 -14.51 -22.96
C LEU A 59 22.75 -15.57 -22.83
N ILE A 60 23.09 -16.78 -22.37
CA ILE A 60 22.10 -17.84 -22.12
C ILE A 60 21.13 -17.44 -21.00
N SER A 61 21.61 -16.81 -19.91
CA SER A 61 20.74 -16.35 -18.82
C SER A 61 19.82 -15.21 -19.26
N VAL A 62 20.32 -14.24 -20.02
CA VAL A 62 19.51 -13.16 -20.59
C VAL A 62 18.49 -13.71 -21.60
N GLY A 63 18.92 -14.60 -22.49
CA GLY A 63 18.05 -15.28 -23.45
C GLY A 63 16.97 -16.12 -22.75
N GLY A 64 17.32 -16.82 -21.68
CA GLY A 64 16.40 -17.60 -20.85
C GLY A 64 15.33 -16.73 -20.18
N VAL A 65 15.70 -15.55 -19.64
CA VAL A 65 14.75 -14.59 -19.05
C VAL A 65 13.82 -14.01 -20.14
N PHE A 66 14.36 -13.71 -21.32
CA PHE A 66 13.55 -13.20 -22.45
C PHE A 66 12.58 -14.28 -22.97
N ALA A 67 13.05 -15.52 -23.14
CA ALA A 67 12.21 -16.63 -23.56
C ALA A 67 11.11 -16.94 -22.51
N TYR A 68 11.46 -16.91 -21.22
CA TYR A 68 10.48 -17.08 -20.13
C TYR A 68 9.42 -15.99 -20.14
N ARG A 69 9.83 -14.71 -20.30
CA ARG A 69 8.89 -13.57 -20.40
C ARG A 69 8.01 -13.68 -21.65
N ALA A 70 8.59 -14.03 -22.78
CA ALA A 70 7.83 -14.23 -24.03
C ALA A 70 6.84 -15.40 -23.92
N ALA A 71 7.25 -16.54 -23.35
CA ALA A 71 6.38 -17.68 -23.11
C ALA A 71 5.28 -17.38 -22.10
N ARG A 72 5.57 -16.60 -21.05
CA ARG A 72 4.58 -16.14 -20.08
C ARG A 72 3.57 -15.18 -20.71
N ASN A 73 4.03 -14.24 -21.54
CA ASN A 73 3.15 -13.31 -22.25
C ASN A 73 2.31 -14.03 -23.32
N TRP A 74 2.89 -14.98 -24.02
CA TRP A 74 2.17 -15.82 -25.01
C TRP A 74 1.12 -16.72 -24.33
N ARG A 75 1.44 -17.33 -23.18
CA ARG A 75 0.46 -18.07 -22.37
C ARG A 75 -0.67 -17.18 -21.88
N ARG A 76 -0.35 -15.95 -21.40
CA ARG A 76 -1.38 -14.97 -20.99
C ARG A 76 -2.29 -14.58 -22.16
N ALA A 77 -1.72 -14.31 -23.32
CA ALA A 77 -2.50 -13.96 -24.53
C ALA A 77 -3.37 -15.13 -25.02
N ASN A 78 -2.87 -16.37 -24.98
CA ASN A 78 -3.64 -17.55 -25.39
C ASN A 78 -4.72 -17.93 -24.38
N MET A 79 -4.45 -17.82 -23.05
CA MET A 79 -5.49 -18.05 -22.04
C MET A 79 -6.61 -17.00 -22.12
N ALA A 80 -6.27 -15.75 -22.44
CA ALA A 80 -7.26 -14.72 -22.70
C ALA A 80 -8.11 -15.01 -23.98
N HIS A 81 -7.56 -15.70 -24.97
CA HIS A 81 -8.29 -16.08 -26.17
C HIS A 81 -9.18 -17.33 -25.98
N GLU A 82 -8.76 -18.27 -25.16
CA GLU A 82 -9.54 -19.50 -24.91
C GLU A 82 -10.72 -19.26 -23.98
N SER A 83 -10.60 -18.29 -23.03
CA SER A 83 -11.66 -17.91 -22.10
C SER A 83 -12.76 -17.02 -22.72
N LEU A 84 -12.53 -16.42 -23.92
CA LEU A 84 -13.51 -15.61 -24.62
C LEU A 84 -14.65 -16.42 -25.28
N VAL A 85 -14.57 -17.75 -25.27
CA VAL A 85 -15.56 -18.62 -25.91
C VAL A 85 -16.82 -18.80 -25.05
N GLU A 86 -16.76 -18.49 -23.77
CA GLU A 86 -17.88 -18.69 -22.83
C GLU A 86 -18.31 -17.38 -22.11
N ASP A 87 -18.42 -16.27 -22.83
CA ASP A 87 -18.91 -15.01 -22.27
C ASP A 87 -20.22 -14.56 -22.95
N TYR A 88 -21.01 -13.75 -22.24
CA TYR A 88 -22.14 -13.07 -22.86
C TYR A 88 -21.67 -11.88 -23.69
N PRO A 89 -22.43 -11.50 -24.73
CA PRO A 89 -22.05 -10.33 -25.56
C PRO A 89 -22.16 -8.99 -24.81
N GLY A 90 -22.92 -8.96 -23.66
CA GLY A 90 -23.28 -7.72 -22.96
C GLY A 90 -24.19 -6.80 -23.81
N PRO A 91 -24.60 -5.65 -23.30
CA PRO A 91 -24.30 -5.05 -21.99
C PRO A 91 -25.10 -5.63 -20.82
N GLY A 92 -26.04 -6.57 -21.05
CA GLY A 92 -26.95 -7.16 -20.10
C GLY A 92 -28.41 -6.74 -20.30
N ASP A 93 -29.34 -7.52 -19.72
CA ASP A 93 -30.78 -7.40 -19.99
C ASP A 93 -31.54 -6.75 -18.82
N THR A 94 -31.62 -7.44 -17.69
CA THR A 94 -32.48 -7.06 -16.54
C THR A 94 -31.61 -6.66 -15.35
N ASP A 95 -31.97 -5.55 -14.70
CA ASP A 95 -31.29 -5.07 -13.49
C ASP A 95 -31.44 -6.08 -12.34
N VAL A 96 -30.34 -6.36 -11.67
CA VAL A 96 -30.24 -7.27 -10.52
C VAL A 96 -29.29 -6.70 -9.47
N ALA A 97 -29.67 -6.77 -8.20
CA ALA A 97 -28.78 -6.43 -7.11
C ALA A 97 -27.89 -7.63 -6.77
N PHE A 98 -26.58 -7.46 -6.83
CA PHE A 98 -25.59 -8.49 -6.51
C PHE A 98 -24.73 -8.05 -5.34
N THR A 99 -24.58 -8.92 -4.33
CA THR A 99 -23.80 -8.59 -3.12
C THR A 99 -22.51 -9.41 -3.07
N VAL A 100 -21.38 -8.72 -2.98
CA VAL A 100 -20.06 -9.29 -2.65
C VAL A 100 -19.88 -9.17 -1.13
N LYS A 101 -19.66 -10.30 -0.46
CA LYS A 101 -19.45 -10.33 0.99
C LYS A 101 -18.00 -10.02 1.33
N GLN A 102 -17.78 -9.50 2.55
CA GLN A 102 -16.41 -9.28 3.05
C GLN A 102 -15.64 -10.61 3.14
N GLY A 103 -14.43 -10.63 2.55
CA GLY A 103 -13.57 -11.82 2.53
C GLY A 103 -13.96 -12.89 1.50
N GLU A 104 -14.95 -12.64 0.65
CA GLU A 104 -15.35 -13.56 -0.41
C GLU A 104 -14.30 -13.63 -1.51
N GLY A 105 -13.90 -14.86 -1.88
CA GLY A 105 -12.86 -15.09 -2.89
C GLY A 105 -13.35 -14.84 -4.31
N ILE A 106 -12.43 -14.46 -5.24
CA ILE A 106 -12.77 -14.15 -6.65
C ILE A 106 -13.54 -15.27 -7.32
N MET A 107 -13.18 -16.54 -7.09
CA MET A 107 -13.87 -17.70 -7.65
C MET A 107 -15.27 -17.89 -7.05
N GLU A 108 -15.45 -17.58 -5.79
CA GLU A 108 -16.74 -17.66 -5.10
C GLU A 108 -17.68 -16.57 -5.63
N VAL A 109 -17.20 -15.33 -5.75
CA VAL A 109 -17.93 -14.23 -6.40
C VAL A 109 -18.31 -14.63 -7.83
N GLY A 110 -17.38 -15.19 -8.62
CA GLY A 110 -17.64 -15.68 -9.97
C GLY A 110 -18.75 -16.74 -10.03
N ALA A 111 -18.72 -17.70 -9.10
CA ALA A 111 -19.76 -18.74 -9.00
C ALA A 111 -21.14 -18.15 -8.66
N ASN A 112 -21.20 -17.20 -7.75
CA ASN A 112 -22.43 -16.49 -7.38
C ASN A 112 -22.99 -15.65 -8.54
N LEU A 113 -22.11 -15.00 -9.33
CA LEU A 113 -22.51 -14.28 -10.55
C LEU A 113 -23.12 -15.22 -11.60
N VAL A 114 -22.55 -16.42 -11.77
CA VAL A 114 -23.12 -17.46 -12.67
C VAL A 114 -24.48 -17.96 -12.16
N GLN A 115 -24.59 -18.23 -10.86
CA GLN A 115 -25.83 -18.69 -10.25
C GLN A 115 -27.00 -17.71 -10.46
N GLN A 116 -26.70 -16.40 -10.46
CA GLN A 116 -27.68 -15.34 -10.72
C GLN A 116 -27.79 -14.96 -12.21
N GLN A 117 -27.16 -15.72 -13.09
CA GLN A 117 -27.16 -15.51 -14.55
C GLN A 117 -26.62 -14.12 -14.97
N ILE A 118 -25.76 -13.52 -14.16
CA ILE A 118 -25.12 -12.23 -14.46
C ILE A 118 -24.01 -12.42 -15.47
N VAL A 119 -23.11 -13.39 -15.22
CA VAL A 119 -22.05 -13.77 -16.17
C VAL A 119 -22.20 -15.22 -16.59
N LYS A 120 -21.62 -15.59 -17.73
CA LYS A 120 -21.75 -16.94 -18.28
C LYS A 120 -20.78 -17.95 -17.64
N SER A 121 -19.58 -17.50 -17.25
CA SER A 121 -18.50 -18.34 -16.73
C SER A 121 -17.79 -17.67 -15.57
N ALA A 122 -17.65 -18.40 -14.45
CA ALA A 122 -16.87 -18.00 -13.29
C ALA A 122 -15.37 -17.91 -13.61
N ASP A 123 -14.85 -18.84 -14.43
CA ASP A 123 -13.45 -18.87 -14.84
C ASP A 123 -13.10 -17.66 -15.71
N THR A 124 -13.98 -17.27 -16.64
CA THR A 124 -13.81 -16.08 -17.49
C THR A 124 -13.74 -14.82 -16.63
N PHE A 125 -14.65 -14.70 -15.66
CA PHE A 125 -14.68 -13.59 -14.70
C PHE A 125 -13.39 -13.55 -13.87
N ALA A 126 -13.01 -14.67 -13.23
CA ALA A 126 -11.85 -14.74 -12.37
C ALA A 126 -10.53 -14.49 -13.13
N THR A 127 -10.45 -14.99 -14.38
CA THR A 127 -9.31 -14.74 -15.27
C THR A 127 -9.19 -13.27 -15.60
N TYR A 128 -10.29 -12.58 -15.92
CA TYR A 128 -10.27 -11.15 -16.22
C TYR A 128 -9.83 -10.32 -15.01
N VAL A 129 -10.41 -10.58 -13.83
CA VAL A 129 -10.04 -9.90 -12.56
C VAL A 129 -8.55 -10.07 -12.29
N SER A 130 -8.03 -11.31 -12.33
CA SER A 130 -6.63 -11.62 -12.01
C SER A 130 -5.65 -11.09 -13.07
N SER A 131 -6.02 -11.14 -14.37
CA SER A 131 -5.13 -10.69 -15.45
C SER A 131 -4.99 -9.17 -15.53
N ASN A 132 -5.95 -8.42 -14.97
CA ASN A 132 -5.96 -6.97 -14.93
C ASN A 132 -5.63 -6.41 -13.53
N ASP A 133 -5.14 -7.25 -12.62
CA ASP A 133 -4.77 -6.90 -11.23
C ASP A 133 -5.90 -6.11 -10.51
N LYS A 134 -7.17 -6.49 -10.76
CA LYS A 134 -8.34 -5.85 -10.15
C LYS A 134 -8.61 -6.37 -8.75
N THR A 135 -8.99 -5.47 -7.87
CA THR A 135 -9.48 -5.80 -6.52
C THR A 135 -11.01 -5.71 -6.52
N LEU A 136 -11.67 -6.76 -6.02
CA LEU A 136 -13.13 -6.74 -5.81
C LEU A 136 -13.41 -6.16 -4.42
N TYR A 137 -14.34 -5.20 -4.38
CA TYR A 137 -14.75 -4.59 -3.11
C TYR A 137 -16.02 -5.22 -2.59
N PRO A 138 -16.15 -5.45 -1.28
CA PRO A 138 -17.42 -5.85 -0.67
C PRO A 138 -18.46 -4.77 -0.91
N GLY A 139 -19.71 -5.19 -1.20
CA GLY A 139 -20.78 -4.25 -1.48
C GLY A 139 -21.96 -4.88 -2.20
N THR A 140 -23.06 -4.15 -2.27
CA THR A 140 -24.19 -4.45 -3.15
C THR A 140 -24.13 -3.56 -4.38
N TYR A 141 -24.13 -4.17 -5.53
CA TYR A 141 -23.93 -3.54 -6.82
C TYR A 141 -25.17 -3.70 -7.71
N ALA A 142 -25.50 -2.67 -8.48
CA ALA A 142 -26.47 -2.76 -9.54
C ALA A 142 -25.80 -3.38 -10.76
N LEU A 143 -26.09 -4.64 -11.05
CA LEU A 143 -25.64 -5.38 -12.23
C LEU A 143 -26.82 -5.69 -13.13
N LYS A 144 -26.57 -6.35 -14.25
CA LYS A 144 -27.60 -6.86 -15.16
C LYS A 144 -27.37 -8.34 -15.43
N THR A 145 -28.45 -9.09 -15.64
CA THR A 145 -28.31 -10.44 -16.17
C THR A 145 -27.69 -10.41 -17.56
N HIS A 146 -26.94 -11.46 -17.92
CA HIS A 146 -26.27 -11.64 -19.22
C HIS A 146 -25.25 -10.53 -19.59
N MET A 147 -24.54 -9.99 -18.58
CA MET A 147 -23.43 -9.06 -18.77
C MET A 147 -22.17 -9.78 -19.23
N LYS A 148 -21.27 -9.05 -19.89
CA LYS A 148 -19.88 -9.51 -20.06
C LYS A 148 -19.20 -9.63 -18.70
N ALA A 149 -18.40 -10.69 -18.52
CA ALA A 149 -17.59 -10.89 -17.32
C ALA A 149 -16.66 -9.70 -17.03
N SER A 150 -16.10 -9.08 -18.08
CA SER A 150 -15.26 -7.87 -17.94
C SER A 150 -16.05 -6.67 -17.39
N GLN A 151 -17.27 -6.45 -17.88
CA GLN A 151 -18.11 -5.35 -17.40
C GLN A 151 -18.55 -5.55 -15.95
N ALA A 152 -18.93 -6.77 -15.58
CA ALA A 152 -19.24 -7.10 -14.19
C ALA A 152 -18.03 -6.89 -13.28
N ALA A 153 -16.83 -7.33 -13.70
CA ALA A 153 -15.60 -7.15 -12.97
C ALA A 153 -15.22 -5.66 -12.82
N ASP A 154 -15.43 -4.85 -13.86
CA ASP A 154 -15.16 -3.41 -13.82
C ASP A 154 -16.05 -2.70 -12.79
N ILE A 155 -17.34 -3.05 -12.74
CA ILE A 155 -18.28 -2.51 -11.76
C ILE A 155 -17.92 -2.94 -10.35
N LEU A 156 -17.61 -4.24 -10.12
CA LEU A 156 -17.30 -4.80 -8.80
C LEU A 156 -15.92 -4.35 -8.28
N SER A 157 -15.06 -3.83 -9.16
CA SER A 157 -13.75 -3.29 -8.80
C SER A 157 -13.73 -1.76 -8.64
N ASP A 158 -14.86 -1.11 -8.81
CA ASP A 158 -15.04 0.30 -8.50
C ASP A 158 -15.82 0.44 -7.19
N GLN A 159 -15.11 0.85 -6.15
CA GLN A 159 -15.67 1.02 -4.81
C GLN A 159 -16.82 2.05 -4.77
N GLY A 160 -16.79 3.05 -5.68
CA GLY A 160 -17.85 4.05 -5.81
C GLY A 160 -19.20 3.48 -6.26
N ASN A 161 -19.22 2.26 -6.83
CA ASN A 161 -20.45 1.56 -7.23
C ASN A 161 -21.02 0.66 -6.11
N ALA A 162 -20.27 0.47 -5.01
CA ALA A 162 -20.70 -0.39 -3.90
C ALA A 162 -21.73 0.33 -3.01
N LYS A 163 -22.88 -0.30 -2.80
CA LYS A 163 -23.88 0.15 -1.81
C LYS A 163 -23.98 -0.86 -0.66
N GLY A 164 -24.61 -0.43 0.42
CA GLY A 164 -24.85 -1.29 1.57
C GLY A 164 -23.63 -1.47 2.50
N PHE A 165 -22.56 -0.70 2.27
CA PHE A 165 -21.38 -0.64 3.14
C PHE A 165 -21.06 0.80 3.52
N ALA A 166 -20.52 0.93 4.73
CA ALA A 166 -19.99 2.16 5.29
C ALA A 166 -18.48 1.96 5.50
N GLU A 167 -17.66 2.82 4.91
CA GLU A 167 -16.22 2.78 5.06
C GLU A 167 -15.74 3.93 5.94
N VAL A 168 -14.83 3.66 6.88
CA VAL A 168 -14.05 4.64 7.61
C VAL A 168 -12.60 4.49 7.14
N ARG A 169 -12.01 5.52 6.58
CA ARG A 169 -10.58 5.54 6.20
C ARG A 169 -9.77 6.21 7.30
N GLN A 170 -8.55 5.74 7.48
CA GLN A 170 -7.62 6.40 8.39
C GLN A 170 -7.38 7.85 7.96
N GLY A 171 -7.23 8.74 8.93
CA GLY A 171 -7.03 10.17 8.69
C GLY A 171 -8.29 10.95 8.28
N GLU A 172 -9.45 10.30 8.09
CA GLU A 172 -10.69 10.99 7.74
C GLU A 172 -11.36 11.62 8.96
N ARG A 173 -11.99 12.78 8.75
CA ARG A 173 -12.86 13.43 9.73
C ARG A 173 -14.22 12.73 9.79
N VAL A 174 -14.83 12.70 10.96
CA VAL A 174 -16.18 12.13 11.16
C VAL A 174 -17.21 12.75 10.20
N SER A 175 -17.15 14.05 9.94
CA SER A 175 -18.05 14.73 8.99
C SER A 175 -17.93 14.14 7.58
N THR A 176 -16.71 13.88 7.09
CA THR A 176 -16.44 13.30 5.77
C THR A 176 -16.94 11.86 5.70
N VAL A 177 -16.71 11.08 6.76
CA VAL A 177 -17.21 9.70 6.87
C VAL A 177 -18.73 9.68 6.78
N ILE A 178 -19.42 10.51 7.56
CA ILE A 178 -20.89 10.60 7.55
C ILE A 178 -21.40 11.03 6.17
N GLU A 179 -20.81 12.04 5.54
CA GLU A 179 -21.20 12.52 4.22
C GLU A 179 -21.13 11.42 3.17
N ARG A 180 -20.04 10.68 3.16
CA ARG A 180 -19.84 9.57 2.22
C ARG A 180 -20.83 8.43 2.49
N ILE A 181 -21.00 7.98 3.74
CA ILE A 181 -21.94 6.92 4.09
C ILE A 181 -23.37 7.27 3.64
N CYS A 182 -23.78 8.51 3.85
CA CYS A 182 -25.11 8.99 3.48
C CYS A 182 -25.28 9.07 1.97
N ALA A 183 -24.28 9.57 1.23
CA ALA A 183 -24.31 9.68 -0.22
C ALA A 183 -24.35 8.31 -0.89
N ASP A 184 -23.49 7.37 -0.43
CA ASP A 184 -23.36 6.04 -1.03
C ASP A 184 -24.56 5.13 -0.77
N ASN A 185 -25.32 5.37 0.32
CA ASN A 185 -26.38 4.48 0.78
C ASN A 185 -27.78 5.13 0.83
N ASP A 186 -27.95 6.35 0.30
CA ASP A 186 -29.21 7.10 0.30
C ASP A 186 -29.80 7.27 1.73
N ILE A 187 -28.91 7.50 2.73
CA ILE A 187 -29.30 7.76 4.12
C ILE A 187 -29.43 9.26 4.37
N ASP A 188 -30.49 9.67 5.05
CA ASP A 188 -30.67 11.07 5.47
C ASP A 188 -29.59 11.44 6.50
N LYS A 189 -28.73 12.42 6.14
CA LYS A 189 -27.64 12.92 6.96
C LYS A 189 -28.11 13.46 8.31
N THR A 190 -29.31 14.05 8.37
CA THR A 190 -29.86 14.64 9.60
C THR A 190 -29.98 13.61 10.73
N ARG A 191 -30.13 12.32 10.41
CA ARG A 191 -30.22 11.25 11.40
C ARG A 191 -28.85 10.95 12.05
N PHE A 192 -27.77 11.00 11.29
CA PHE A 192 -26.41 10.92 11.86
C PHE A 192 -26.08 12.17 12.68
N GLU A 193 -26.44 13.35 12.16
CA GLU A 193 -26.18 14.63 12.81
C GLU A 193 -26.95 14.76 14.13
N ALA A 194 -28.16 14.24 14.22
CA ALA A 194 -28.95 14.21 15.45
C ALA A 194 -28.27 13.45 16.58
N ILE A 195 -27.44 12.45 16.25
CA ILE A 195 -26.64 11.70 17.23
C ILE A 195 -25.30 12.38 17.44
N ALA A 196 -24.58 12.68 16.36
CA ALA A 196 -23.19 13.15 16.42
C ALA A 196 -23.07 14.57 17.02
N ASN A 197 -24.05 15.44 16.81
CA ASN A 197 -24.07 16.81 17.32
C ASN A 197 -24.83 16.96 18.65
N ASN A 198 -25.40 15.88 19.18
CA ASN A 198 -26.08 15.86 20.47
C ASN A 198 -25.23 15.10 21.48
N ARG A 199 -24.63 15.82 22.43
CA ARG A 199 -23.73 15.26 23.43
C ARG A 199 -24.38 14.15 24.27
N ASP A 200 -25.64 14.29 24.61
CA ASP A 200 -26.35 13.29 25.42
C ASP A 200 -26.59 12.00 24.62
N GLU A 201 -26.94 12.10 23.34
CA GLU A 201 -27.07 10.95 22.44
C GLU A 201 -25.70 10.30 22.15
N ALA A 202 -24.72 11.12 21.84
CA ALA A 202 -23.34 10.66 21.61
C ALA A 202 -22.77 9.89 22.82
N SER A 203 -23.03 10.38 24.03
CA SER A 203 -22.56 9.75 25.29
C SER A 203 -23.20 8.39 25.60
N LYS A 204 -24.27 8.01 24.90
CA LYS A 204 -24.84 6.64 24.99
C LYS A 204 -24.00 5.61 24.20
N ILE A 205 -23.21 6.08 23.27
CA ILE A 205 -22.40 5.27 22.35
C ILE A 205 -20.91 5.37 22.70
N LEU A 206 -20.43 6.57 22.98
CA LEU A 206 -19.03 6.88 23.24
C LEU A 206 -18.64 6.60 24.70
N PRO A 207 -17.37 6.24 24.96
CA PRO A 207 -16.84 6.19 26.32
C PRO A 207 -16.77 7.60 26.93
N ALA A 208 -16.71 7.67 28.26
CA ALA A 208 -16.75 8.95 28.98
C ALA A 208 -15.63 9.93 28.58
N GLU A 209 -14.44 9.41 28.30
CA GLU A 209 -13.26 10.17 27.90
C GLU A 209 -13.40 10.89 26.55
N ALA A 210 -14.22 10.36 25.65
CA ALA A 210 -14.53 11.01 24.36
C ALA A 210 -15.36 12.29 24.53
N ASN A 211 -15.91 12.53 25.72
CA ASN A 211 -16.64 13.74 26.06
C ASN A 211 -17.80 14.09 25.09
N GLY A 212 -18.40 13.05 24.49
CA GLY A 212 -19.50 13.18 23.55
C GLY A 212 -19.09 13.63 22.14
N ASN A 213 -17.84 13.49 21.77
CA ASN A 213 -17.32 13.78 20.43
C ASN A 213 -16.82 12.49 19.75
N PHE A 214 -17.31 12.22 18.54
CA PHE A 214 -16.92 11.02 17.75
C PHE A 214 -15.56 11.13 17.06
N GLU A 215 -14.96 12.33 16.99
CA GLU A 215 -13.69 12.48 16.29
C GLU A 215 -12.57 11.64 16.92
N GLY A 216 -11.92 10.83 16.08
CA GLY A 216 -10.93 9.86 16.51
C GLY A 216 -11.48 8.50 17.00
N TRP A 217 -12.79 8.42 17.23
CA TRP A 217 -13.44 7.25 17.84
C TRP A 217 -14.11 6.32 16.83
N LEU A 218 -14.06 6.61 15.53
CA LEU A 218 -14.51 5.68 14.49
C LEU A 218 -13.32 4.85 14.00
N GLU A 219 -13.37 3.54 14.20
CA GLU A 219 -12.30 2.63 13.75
C GLU A 219 -12.28 2.55 12.23
N PRO A 220 -11.11 2.76 11.56
CA PRO A 220 -10.96 2.50 10.14
C PRO A 220 -11.35 1.06 9.78
N GLY A 221 -12.14 0.94 8.71
CA GLY A 221 -12.65 -0.37 8.29
C GLY A 221 -13.92 -0.26 7.45
N THR A 222 -14.45 -1.41 7.08
CA THR A 222 -15.68 -1.54 6.30
C THR A 222 -16.79 -2.19 7.13
N TYR A 223 -17.94 -1.57 7.19
CA TYR A 223 -19.08 -1.94 8.02
C TYR A 223 -20.32 -2.15 7.15
N THR A 224 -21.16 -3.13 7.48
CA THR A 224 -22.39 -3.40 6.73
C THR A 224 -23.49 -2.41 7.13
N VAL A 225 -24.08 -1.70 6.17
CA VAL A 225 -25.17 -0.74 6.41
C VAL A 225 -26.46 -1.42 6.86
N GLY A 226 -26.82 -2.59 6.28
CA GLY A 226 -28.03 -3.32 6.63
C GLY A 226 -29.32 -2.49 6.48
N ASP A 227 -30.20 -2.52 7.51
CA ASP A 227 -31.42 -1.71 7.50
C ASP A 227 -31.11 -0.22 7.68
N VAL A 228 -31.39 0.55 6.64
CA VAL A 228 -31.18 2.01 6.56
C VAL A 228 -31.90 2.77 7.70
N ALA A 229 -33.05 2.25 8.15
CA ALA A 229 -33.82 2.90 9.21
C ALA A 229 -33.10 2.90 10.58
N THR A 230 -32.26 1.92 10.87
CA THR A 230 -31.50 1.79 12.13
C THR A 230 -30.01 2.00 11.95
N ALA A 231 -29.55 2.19 10.71
CA ALA A 231 -28.14 2.26 10.36
C ALA A 231 -27.34 3.34 11.12
N PRO A 232 -27.80 4.59 11.30
CA PRO A 232 -27.00 5.64 11.90
C PRO A 232 -26.49 5.28 13.31
N GLU A 233 -27.37 4.93 14.23
CA GLU A 233 -27.01 4.57 15.60
C GLU A 233 -26.17 3.29 15.65
N ARG A 234 -26.60 2.26 14.92
CA ARG A 234 -25.92 0.96 14.87
C ARG A 234 -24.49 1.08 14.31
N LEU A 235 -24.31 1.80 13.20
CA LEU A 235 -23.00 2.00 12.58
C LEU A 235 -22.05 2.77 13.48
N LEU A 236 -22.50 3.91 14.04
CA LEU A 236 -21.68 4.68 14.98
C LEU A 236 -21.26 3.83 16.17
N LYS A 237 -22.20 3.03 16.71
CA LYS A 237 -21.87 2.13 17.83
C LYS A 237 -20.87 1.03 17.41
N GLU A 238 -21.05 0.40 16.26
CA GLU A 238 -20.20 -0.66 15.76
C GLU A 238 -18.76 -0.16 15.52
N MET A 239 -18.61 1.04 14.91
CA MET A 239 -17.34 1.70 14.65
C MET A 239 -16.61 2.08 15.96
N VAL A 240 -17.35 2.62 16.94
CA VAL A 240 -16.81 2.95 18.26
C VAL A 240 -16.41 1.70 19.04
N ASP A 241 -17.27 0.67 19.07
CA ASP A 241 -16.95 -0.60 19.73
C ASP A 241 -15.70 -1.26 19.11
N ALA A 242 -15.54 -1.14 17.78
CA ALA A 242 -14.35 -1.62 17.08
C ALA A 242 -13.10 -0.84 17.49
N ARG A 243 -13.18 0.50 17.58
CA ARG A 243 -12.09 1.36 18.05
C ARG A 243 -11.69 1.03 19.48
N ILE A 244 -12.66 0.86 20.36
CA ILE A 244 -12.37 0.49 21.77
C ILE A 244 -11.62 -0.85 21.83
N ARG A 245 -12.10 -1.87 21.10
CA ARG A 245 -11.40 -3.17 21.04
C ARG A 245 -9.98 -3.04 20.50
N LYS A 246 -9.79 -2.28 19.43
CA LYS A 246 -8.47 -2.03 18.86
C LYS A 246 -7.53 -1.36 19.86
N LEU A 247 -7.98 -0.32 20.54
CA LEU A 247 -7.19 0.37 21.56
C LEU A 247 -6.84 -0.55 22.76
N ASP A 248 -7.77 -1.45 23.15
CA ASP A 248 -7.52 -2.45 24.18
C ASP A 248 -6.47 -3.48 23.72
N GLU A 249 -6.55 -3.96 22.47
CA GLU A 249 -5.57 -4.88 21.86
C GLU A 249 -4.17 -4.26 21.75
N MET A 250 -4.09 -2.97 21.44
CA MET A 250 -2.84 -2.21 21.38
C MET A 250 -2.30 -1.86 22.78
N GLY A 251 -3.07 -2.07 23.86
CA GLY A 251 -2.67 -1.76 25.21
C GLY A 251 -2.73 -0.27 25.56
N VAL A 252 -3.51 0.53 24.83
CA VAL A 252 -3.70 1.97 25.12
C VAL A 252 -4.43 2.13 26.44
N PRO A 253 -3.87 2.85 27.44
CA PRO A 253 -4.50 3.04 28.75
C PRO A 253 -5.90 3.68 28.61
N GLN A 254 -6.83 3.23 29.44
CA GLN A 254 -8.20 3.75 29.43
C GLN A 254 -8.31 5.17 30.06
N GLY A 255 -9.44 5.84 29.80
CA GLY A 255 -9.72 7.15 30.35
C GLY A 255 -9.01 8.28 29.61
N ALA A 256 -8.70 9.36 30.31
CA ALA A 256 -8.14 10.58 29.71
C ALA A 256 -6.85 10.36 28.91
N GLU A 257 -6.06 9.33 29.25
CA GLU A 257 -4.84 9.01 28.50
C GLU A 257 -5.17 8.44 27.13
N ARG A 258 -6.25 7.64 26.99
CA ARG A 258 -6.75 7.13 25.71
C ARG A 258 -7.14 8.28 24.77
N GLU A 259 -7.91 9.23 25.25
CA GLU A 259 -8.25 10.43 24.48
C GLU A 259 -7.00 11.20 24.08
N ARG A 260 -6.05 11.38 25.01
CA ARG A 260 -4.78 12.04 24.75
C ARG A 260 -3.99 11.33 23.63
N MET A 261 -3.93 9.99 23.62
CA MET A 261 -3.26 9.22 22.57
C MET A 261 -3.94 9.43 21.21
N LEU A 262 -5.28 9.40 21.16
CA LEU A 262 -6.02 9.65 19.92
C LEU A 262 -5.82 11.08 19.40
N ILE A 263 -5.76 12.08 20.27
CA ILE A 263 -5.46 13.47 19.88
C ILE A 263 -4.07 13.53 19.23
N ILE A 264 -3.03 13.01 19.89
CA ILE A 264 -1.65 13.03 19.37
C ILE A 264 -1.57 12.25 18.05
N ALA A 265 -2.13 11.03 17.99
CA ALA A 265 -2.13 10.20 16.80
C ALA A 265 -2.78 10.90 15.60
N SER A 266 -3.93 11.55 15.80
CA SER A 266 -4.63 12.27 14.73
C SER A 266 -3.83 13.46 14.18
N ILE A 267 -3.04 14.13 15.02
CA ILE A 267 -2.13 15.19 14.58
C ILE A 267 -0.94 14.59 13.82
N VAL A 268 -0.30 13.55 14.37
CA VAL A 268 0.84 12.89 13.74
C VAL A 268 0.52 12.44 12.31
N GLU A 269 -0.63 11.81 12.13
CA GLU A 269 -1.07 11.33 10.82
C GLU A 269 -1.38 12.46 9.83
N ALA A 270 -1.90 13.59 10.33
CA ALA A 270 -2.23 14.73 9.49
C ALA A 270 -1.01 15.56 9.05
N GLU A 271 0.14 15.43 9.73
CA GLU A 271 1.33 16.26 9.49
C GLU A 271 2.31 15.69 8.48
N VAL A 272 2.35 14.37 8.27
CA VAL A 272 3.29 13.74 7.35
C VAL A 272 2.65 12.56 6.59
N ASN A 273 3.07 12.38 5.33
CA ASN A 273 2.47 11.40 4.42
C ASN A 273 3.07 9.97 4.57
N SER A 274 4.14 9.80 5.38
CA SER A 274 4.79 8.50 5.58
C SER A 274 4.83 8.12 7.04
N SER A 275 4.37 6.92 7.37
CA SER A 275 4.43 6.35 8.72
C SER A 275 5.87 6.20 9.25
N ASP A 276 6.89 6.19 8.39
CA ASP A 276 8.30 6.16 8.78
C ASP A 276 8.72 7.35 9.67
N TYR A 277 7.97 8.46 9.61
CA TYR A 277 8.23 9.66 10.39
C TYR A 277 7.30 9.82 11.59
N TYR A 278 6.25 9.03 11.74
CA TYR A 278 5.23 9.19 12.78
C TYR A 278 5.81 9.24 14.19
N SER A 279 6.68 8.30 14.55
CA SER A 279 7.31 8.25 15.88
C SER A 279 8.19 9.48 16.19
N LYS A 280 8.81 10.07 15.16
CA LYS A 280 9.61 11.31 15.31
C LYS A 280 8.73 12.55 15.41
N VAL A 281 7.65 12.65 14.64
CA VAL A 281 6.66 13.73 14.76
C VAL A 281 6.00 13.69 16.13
N SER A 282 5.63 12.49 16.58
CA SER A 282 5.13 12.27 17.94
C SER A 282 6.13 12.79 18.99
N ARG A 283 7.43 12.48 18.84
CA ARG A 283 8.48 12.99 19.73
C ARG A 283 8.54 14.52 19.76
N VAL A 284 8.43 15.18 18.60
CA VAL A 284 8.37 16.66 18.53
C VAL A 284 7.17 17.20 19.32
N ILE A 285 6.00 16.57 19.20
CA ILE A 285 4.81 16.97 19.95
C ILE A 285 5.07 16.88 21.46
N TYR A 286 5.57 15.74 21.96
CA TYR A 286 5.90 15.55 23.37
C TYR A 286 6.95 16.54 23.85
N ASN A 287 8.04 16.74 23.11
CA ASN A 287 9.10 17.68 23.50
C ASN A 287 8.60 19.11 23.59
N ARG A 288 7.67 19.54 22.70
CA ARG A 288 7.04 20.88 22.76
C ARG A 288 6.09 20.98 23.95
N LEU A 289 5.29 19.96 24.21
CA LEU A 289 4.42 19.93 25.41
C LEU A 289 5.22 20.03 26.70
N ASP A 290 6.32 19.27 26.83
CA ASP A 290 7.20 19.28 28.02
C ASP A 290 7.87 20.62 28.24
N LYS A 291 8.09 21.40 27.16
CA LYS A 291 8.69 22.75 27.20
C LYS A 291 7.63 23.87 27.25
N ASP A 292 6.35 23.54 27.38
CA ASP A 292 5.26 24.52 27.34
C ASP A 292 5.29 25.39 26.07
N MET A 293 5.69 24.81 24.94
CA MET A 293 5.68 25.44 23.62
C MET A 293 4.34 25.23 22.93
N THR A 294 3.96 26.15 22.05
CA THR A 294 2.85 25.93 21.11
C THR A 294 3.20 24.80 20.15
N LEU A 295 2.23 23.95 19.78
CA LEU A 295 2.50 22.84 18.84
C LEU A 295 2.71 23.35 17.41
N GLY A 296 2.03 24.46 17.01
CA GLY A 296 2.24 25.11 15.73
C GLY A 296 1.83 24.28 14.52
N MET A 297 0.83 23.40 14.68
CA MET A 297 0.37 22.46 13.65
C MET A 297 -0.78 23.08 12.84
N ASP A 298 -0.58 23.24 11.52
CA ASP A 298 -1.57 23.85 10.63
C ASP A 298 -2.81 22.97 10.45
N SER A 299 -2.63 21.65 10.53
CA SER A 299 -3.72 20.66 10.49
C SER A 299 -4.78 20.92 11.55
N THR A 300 -4.36 21.28 12.76
CA THR A 300 -5.26 21.59 13.88
C THR A 300 -6.03 22.87 13.64
N VAL A 301 -5.37 23.92 13.10
CA VAL A 301 -6.02 25.18 12.73
C VAL A 301 -7.09 24.95 11.66
N ALA A 302 -6.73 24.20 10.63
CA ALA A 302 -7.62 23.85 9.53
C ALA A 302 -8.84 23.05 10.00
N TYR A 303 -8.65 22.13 10.94
CA TYR A 303 -9.75 21.37 11.53
C TYR A 303 -10.74 22.29 12.25
N GLY A 304 -10.26 23.14 13.16
CA GLY A 304 -11.11 24.07 13.91
C GLY A 304 -11.79 25.13 13.05
N ALA A 305 -11.17 25.50 11.91
CA ALA A 305 -11.77 26.39 10.90
C ALA A 305 -12.73 25.67 9.94
N GLY A 306 -12.85 24.33 10.00
CA GLY A 306 -13.70 23.53 9.11
C GLY A 306 -13.25 23.51 7.65
N ILE A 307 -11.95 23.74 7.37
CA ILE A 307 -11.41 23.88 6.01
C ILE A 307 -10.24 22.92 5.77
N ASN A 308 -9.79 22.86 4.51
CA ASN A 308 -8.55 22.17 4.15
C ASN A 308 -7.33 23.02 4.54
N GLY A 309 -6.27 22.42 5.10
CA GLY A 309 -5.05 23.10 5.55
C GLY A 309 -4.37 23.97 4.49
N MET A 310 -4.50 23.61 3.22
CA MET A 310 -3.94 24.36 2.09
C MET A 310 -4.65 25.72 1.83
N GLN A 311 -5.77 25.99 2.50
CA GLN A 311 -6.59 27.17 2.30
C GLN A 311 -6.50 28.15 3.50
N LEU A 312 -5.59 27.91 4.46
CA LEU A 312 -5.43 28.76 5.64
C LEU A 312 -4.93 30.17 5.27
N THR A 313 -5.64 31.18 5.79
CA THR A 313 -5.24 32.58 5.70
C THR A 313 -4.41 32.99 6.92
N ASN A 314 -3.66 34.10 6.81
CA ASN A 314 -2.91 34.64 7.93
C ASN A 314 -3.81 34.99 9.15
N ASP A 315 -5.02 35.48 8.92
CA ASP A 315 -5.97 35.79 9.99
C ASP A 315 -6.39 34.52 10.75
N GLN A 316 -6.63 33.40 10.03
CA GLN A 316 -6.95 32.10 10.64
C GLN A 316 -5.79 31.53 11.43
N LEU A 317 -4.54 31.70 10.94
CA LEU A 317 -3.33 31.24 11.65
C LEU A 317 -3.09 32.01 12.96
N GLN A 318 -3.68 33.22 13.11
CA GLN A 318 -3.56 34.07 14.30
C GLN A 318 -4.83 34.11 15.14
N ASP A 319 -5.90 33.42 14.73
CA ASP A 319 -7.18 33.41 15.42
C ASP A 319 -7.09 32.73 16.78
N THR A 320 -7.13 33.48 17.85
CA THR A 320 -7.13 32.99 19.23
C THR A 320 -8.49 32.45 19.69
N SER A 321 -9.57 32.74 18.95
CA SER A 321 -10.91 32.23 19.25
C SER A 321 -11.13 30.79 18.80
N ASN A 322 -10.31 30.29 17.87
CA ASN A 322 -10.30 28.91 17.47
C ASN A 322 -9.58 28.02 18.51
N PRO A 323 -10.29 27.20 19.30
CA PRO A 323 -9.68 26.39 20.36
C PRO A 323 -8.72 25.29 19.83
N TYR A 324 -8.80 24.97 18.53
CA TYR A 324 -7.89 24.05 17.85
C TYR A 324 -6.62 24.72 17.30
N ASN A 325 -6.51 26.05 17.40
CA ASN A 325 -5.35 26.76 16.88
C ASN A 325 -4.12 26.56 17.78
N THR A 326 -3.38 25.50 17.54
CA THR A 326 -2.16 25.19 18.30
C THR A 326 -0.97 26.08 17.94
N ARG A 327 -1.12 27.07 17.03
CA ARG A 327 -0.09 28.09 16.77
C ARG A 327 -0.08 29.19 17.82
N VAL A 328 -1.24 29.45 18.41
CA VAL A 328 -1.44 30.50 19.42
C VAL A 328 -1.83 29.96 20.79
N ASN A 329 -2.56 28.84 20.84
CA ASN A 329 -2.95 28.17 22.06
C ASN A 329 -1.91 27.08 22.40
N ARG A 330 -1.50 27.00 23.67
CA ARG A 330 -0.58 25.98 24.17
C ARG A 330 -1.34 24.71 24.53
N GLY A 331 -0.60 23.58 24.52
CA GLY A 331 -1.16 22.28 24.82
C GLY A 331 -1.78 21.59 23.61
N LEU A 332 -2.48 20.51 23.88
CA LEU A 332 -3.23 19.74 22.88
C LEU A 332 -4.56 20.43 22.55
N PRO A 333 -5.08 20.21 21.31
CA PRO A 333 -6.44 20.64 20.98
C PRO A 333 -7.47 19.88 21.80
N PRO A 334 -8.74 20.36 21.85
CA PRO A 334 -9.79 19.78 22.71
C PRO A 334 -10.16 18.32 22.39
N THR A 335 -10.04 17.90 21.14
CA THR A 335 -10.36 16.55 20.65
C THR A 335 -9.37 16.13 19.57
N PRO A 336 -9.37 14.84 19.14
CA PRO A 336 -8.75 14.44 17.88
C PRO A 336 -9.26 15.29 16.71
N ILE A 337 -8.51 15.33 15.61
CA ILE A 337 -8.84 16.09 14.39
C ILE A 337 -9.17 15.19 13.18
N SER A 338 -9.08 13.87 13.38
CA SER A 338 -9.41 12.84 12.41
C SER A 338 -9.47 11.47 13.10
N ASN A 339 -9.83 10.42 12.36
CA ASN A 339 -9.79 9.03 12.84
C ASN A 339 -8.44 8.39 12.50
N PRO A 340 -7.50 8.31 13.47
CA PRO A 340 -6.14 7.84 13.20
C PRO A 340 -6.08 6.33 12.95
N GLY A 341 -5.11 5.91 12.11
CA GLY A 341 -4.75 4.51 11.90
C GLY A 341 -3.83 3.95 12.99
N ASP A 342 -3.59 2.64 12.93
CA ASP A 342 -2.81 1.89 13.91
C ASP A 342 -1.38 2.43 14.06
N ASP A 343 -0.68 2.72 12.95
CA ASP A 343 0.69 3.22 12.97
C ASP A 343 0.82 4.57 13.69
N ALA A 344 -0.19 5.43 13.54
CA ALA A 344 -0.21 6.72 14.20
C ALA A 344 -0.47 6.59 15.72
N ILE A 345 -1.34 5.66 16.12
CA ILE A 345 -1.61 5.33 17.53
C ILE A 345 -0.36 4.73 18.16
N GLU A 346 0.29 3.78 17.50
CA GLU A 346 1.56 3.18 17.96
C GLU A 346 2.65 4.25 18.14
N ALA A 347 2.76 5.19 17.20
CA ALA A 347 3.70 6.29 17.29
C ALA A 347 3.40 7.26 18.44
N ALA A 348 2.11 7.47 18.77
CA ALA A 348 1.71 8.26 19.93
C ALA A 348 2.08 7.58 21.25
N MET A 349 1.97 6.25 21.33
CA MET A 349 2.35 5.45 22.50
C MET A 349 3.86 5.32 22.65
N HIS A 350 4.57 5.18 21.54
CA HIS A 350 6.00 4.85 21.49
C HIS A 350 6.76 5.89 20.62
N PRO A 351 6.83 7.17 21.08
CA PRO A 351 7.58 8.19 20.36
C PRO A 351 9.07 7.84 20.29
N ALA A 352 9.73 8.14 19.16
CA ALA A 352 11.15 7.92 18.99
C ALA A 352 11.99 8.68 20.04
N ASP A 353 13.18 8.20 20.35
CA ASP A 353 14.13 8.94 21.18
C ASP A 353 14.74 10.11 20.37
N GLY A 354 14.76 11.30 20.94
CA GLY A 354 15.33 12.49 20.32
C GLY A 354 14.94 13.79 21.00
N ASN A 355 15.65 14.87 20.66
CA ASN A 355 15.44 16.20 21.26
C ASN A 355 14.78 17.18 20.27
N TRP A 356 14.26 16.66 19.14
CA TRP A 356 13.71 17.49 18.07
C TRP A 356 12.55 18.36 18.57
N LEU A 357 12.57 19.60 18.13
CA LEU A 357 11.51 20.58 18.36
C LEU A 357 10.83 21.02 17.07
N TYR A 358 11.46 20.73 15.92
CA TYR A 358 11.00 21.16 14.61
C TYR A 358 11.13 20.03 13.59
N PHE A 359 10.28 20.07 12.57
CA PHE A 359 10.42 19.24 11.38
C PHE A 359 9.96 19.99 10.14
N VAL A 360 10.44 19.57 8.97
CA VAL A 360 10.07 20.11 7.66
C VAL A 360 10.11 18.99 6.65
N THR A 361 9.06 18.83 5.86
CA THR A 361 9.09 18.00 4.65
C THR A 361 9.88 18.78 3.59
N THR A 362 11.17 18.48 3.47
CA THR A 362 12.14 19.25 2.65
C THR A 362 11.97 19.02 1.16
N ASP A 363 11.34 17.92 0.75
CA ASP A 363 11.05 17.60 -0.64
C ASP A 363 9.60 17.07 -0.75
N LEU A 364 8.72 17.84 -1.38
CA LEU A 364 7.30 17.47 -1.57
C LEU A 364 7.10 16.34 -2.57
N LYS A 365 8.08 16.04 -3.44
CA LYS A 365 7.97 14.96 -4.44
C LYS A 365 8.29 13.61 -3.83
N THR A 366 9.29 13.57 -2.95
CA THR A 366 9.72 12.33 -2.27
C THR A 366 9.07 12.15 -0.91
N GLY A 367 8.52 13.22 -0.30
CA GLY A 367 8.02 13.24 1.06
C GLY A 367 9.13 13.24 2.11
N GLU A 368 10.41 13.51 1.74
CA GLU A 368 11.53 13.53 2.67
C GLU A 368 11.29 14.57 3.77
N THR A 369 11.21 14.10 5.02
CA THR A 369 10.98 14.92 6.20
C THR A 369 12.22 14.90 7.10
N LYS A 370 12.71 16.08 7.47
CA LYS A 370 13.89 16.27 8.32
C LYS A 370 13.51 16.95 9.63
N PHE A 371 14.29 16.69 10.66
CA PHE A 371 14.03 17.09 12.04
C PHE A 371 15.16 17.97 12.57
N ALA A 372 14.86 18.90 13.46
CA ALA A 372 15.81 19.82 14.04
C ALA A 372 15.54 20.07 15.53
N ASP A 373 16.62 20.25 16.30
CA ASP A 373 16.58 20.49 17.73
C ASP A 373 16.54 22.00 18.04
N THR A 374 17.07 22.83 17.13
CA THR A 374 17.19 24.29 17.32
C THR A 374 16.56 25.07 16.17
N ASP A 375 16.24 26.36 16.43
CA ASP A 375 15.69 27.26 15.41
C ASP A 375 16.67 27.48 14.25
N GLU A 376 17.97 27.56 14.53
CA GLU A 376 18.99 27.73 13.48
C GLU A 376 19.01 26.56 12.50
N GLN A 377 18.92 25.33 13.01
CA GLN A 377 18.81 24.14 12.18
C GLN A 377 17.50 24.14 11.39
N PHE A 378 16.41 24.50 12.04
CA PHE A 378 15.10 24.60 11.38
C PHE A 378 15.12 25.62 10.23
N GLN A 379 15.73 26.80 10.40
CA GLN A 379 15.87 27.79 9.33
C GLN A 379 16.70 27.25 8.15
N GLN A 380 17.69 26.39 8.39
CA GLN A 380 18.44 25.72 7.33
C GLN A 380 17.53 24.75 6.55
N LEU A 381 16.67 23.97 7.23
CA LEU A 381 15.70 23.09 6.61
C LEU A 381 14.65 23.86 5.80
N VAL A 382 14.20 25.00 6.27
CA VAL A 382 13.29 25.90 5.53
C VAL A 382 13.95 26.41 4.24
N GLN A 383 15.24 26.75 4.27
CA GLN A 383 15.98 27.13 3.05
C GLN A 383 16.13 25.96 2.10
N GLU A 384 16.34 24.74 2.62
CA GLU A 384 16.38 23.51 1.81
C GLU A 384 15.02 23.24 1.14
N TYR A 385 13.94 23.34 1.89
CA TYR A 385 12.56 23.24 1.38
C TYR A 385 12.34 24.20 0.19
N ARG A 386 12.71 25.49 0.34
CA ARG A 386 12.56 26.50 -0.71
C ARG A 386 13.35 26.19 -1.97
N ARG A 387 14.55 25.58 -1.82
CA ARG A 387 15.37 25.17 -2.95
C ARG A 387 14.79 23.97 -3.69
N ASN A 388 14.26 23.00 -2.95
CA ASN A 388 13.75 21.76 -3.52
C ASN A 388 12.35 21.93 -4.15
N ASN A 389 11.57 22.93 -3.68
CA ASN A 389 10.18 23.16 -4.08
C ASN A 389 9.98 24.59 -4.59
N PRO A 390 10.60 25.00 -5.71
CA PRO A 390 10.54 26.38 -6.19
C PRO A 390 9.12 26.82 -6.59
N ASP A 391 8.26 25.87 -6.99
CA ASP A 391 6.90 26.11 -7.45
C ASP A 391 5.89 26.17 -6.27
N ALA A 392 6.30 25.90 -5.05
CA ALA A 392 5.46 25.86 -3.86
C ALA A 392 5.58 27.13 -2.98
N ASN A 393 6.26 28.18 -3.46
CA ASN A 393 6.54 29.43 -2.74
C ASN A 393 5.67 30.57 -3.24
#